data_b1736c2210609b6705489fd1d0050b64
#
_entry.id   b1736c2210609b6705489fd1d0050b64
#
_cell.length_a   1.000
_cell.length_b   1.000
_cell.length_c   1.000
_cell.angle_alpha   90.00
_cell.angle_beta   90.00
_cell.angle_gamma   90.00
#
_symmetry.space_group_name_H-M   'P 1'
#
loop_
_entity.id
_entity.type
_entity.pdbx_description
1 polymer ?
#
loop_
_entity_poly.entity_id
_entity_poly.type
_entity_poly.pdbx_seq_one_letter_code
_entity_poly.pdbx_strand_id
1 'polypeptide(L)'
;MRSKIIVAVVGLLAIAVSAQTPPTESTERVVQLVHTPTSRGFEQMATVLRAVAQLLTLTIDSEHNSFVLDGTPDDLAMAEWLIHMMDKPAGWRPSDQEIWNPATREFRATAGREPVVRVCYLSHTQAPLGSQELITLVRTVADVHKIFCYDPASVVAFRGSAESVELAEWLIRKLDLPSSAQAVEASGQESGANLYRLTARQRDGSEDLVRVYYLNPGVSPPGIQEMITAMRKRASIQRVFSHTTPPAIAARGNAAQLAEAQRIIEGMETAGAR
;
A
#
# COMPACT_ATOMS: atom_id res chain seq x y z
N MET A 1 -42.02 20.04 -75.73
CA MET A 1 -41.69 18.76 -75.08
C MET A 1 -40.72 19.06 -73.97
N ARG A 2 -41.19 19.01 -72.68
CA ARG A 2 -40.32 19.27 -71.50
C ARG A 2 -40.10 17.93 -70.80
N SER A 3 -38.87 17.47 -70.82
CA SER A 3 -38.45 16.23 -70.18
C SER A 3 -38.27 16.53 -68.68
N LYS A 4 -38.93 15.76 -67.81
CA LYS A 4 -38.77 15.85 -66.33
C LYS A 4 -37.72 14.80 -65.90
N ILE A 5 -36.62 15.25 -65.35
CA ILE A 5 -35.62 14.39 -64.72
C ILE A 5 -36.05 14.15 -63.26
N ILE A 6 -36.27 12.89 -62.92
CA ILE A 6 -36.55 12.44 -61.55
C ILE A 6 -35.20 12.04 -60.94
N VAL A 7 -34.76 12.80 -59.91
CA VAL A 7 -33.58 12.45 -59.10
C VAL A 7 -34.06 11.60 -57.93
N ALA A 8 -33.69 10.33 -57.92
CA ALA A 8 -33.91 9.45 -56.76
C ALA A 8 -32.79 9.65 -55.75
N VAL A 9 -33.14 10.15 -54.57
CA VAL A 9 -32.20 10.23 -53.42
C VAL A 9 -32.26 8.90 -52.67
N VAL A 10 -31.20 8.12 -52.79
CA VAL A 10 -31.02 6.90 -51.97
C VAL A 10 -30.43 7.31 -50.64
N GLY A 11 -31.28 7.30 -49.60
CA GLY A 11 -30.84 7.52 -48.22
C GLY A 11 -30.12 6.28 -47.68
N LEU A 12 -28.84 6.40 -47.42
CA LEU A 12 -28.07 5.40 -46.66
C LEU A 12 -28.42 5.50 -45.19
N LEU A 13 -29.17 4.52 -44.66
CA LEU A 13 -29.37 4.34 -43.22
C LEU A 13 -28.11 3.71 -42.64
N ALA A 14 -27.28 4.49 -41.97
CA ALA A 14 -26.19 3.96 -41.15
C ALA A 14 -26.78 3.37 -39.85
N ILE A 15 -26.84 2.04 -39.79
CA ILE A 15 -27.15 1.33 -38.52
C ILE A 15 -25.90 1.42 -37.66
N ALA A 16 -25.92 2.30 -36.63
CA ALA A 16 -24.93 2.31 -35.60
C ALA A 16 -25.13 1.04 -34.74
N VAL A 17 -24.31 0.03 -34.95
CA VAL A 17 -24.19 -1.11 -34.05
C VAL A 17 -23.45 -0.61 -32.80
N SER A 18 -24.21 -0.28 -31.77
CA SER A 18 -23.67 -0.07 -30.44
C SER A 18 -23.11 -1.42 -29.98
N ALA A 19 -21.79 -1.54 -29.92
CA ALA A 19 -21.14 -2.65 -29.27
C ALA A 19 -21.49 -2.58 -27.77
N GLN A 20 -22.54 -3.29 -27.38
CA GLN A 20 -22.83 -3.54 -25.99
C GLN A 20 -21.71 -4.45 -25.49
N THR A 21 -20.85 -3.91 -24.62
CA THR A 21 -19.97 -4.71 -23.78
C THR A 21 -20.86 -5.76 -23.09
N PRO A 22 -20.55 -7.06 -23.20
CA PRO A 22 -21.36 -8.06 -22.49
C PRO A 22 -21.39 -7.69 -21.01
N PRO A 23 -22.54 -7.81 -20.32
CA PRO A 23 -22.61 -7.60 -18.90
C PRO A 23 -21.58 -8.54 -18.26
N THR A 24 -20.68 -8.01 -17.49
CA THR A 24 -19.75 -8.79 -16.69
C THR A 24 -20.60 -9.64 -15.76
N GLU A 25 -20.61 -10.95 -15.94
CA GLU A 25 -21.38 -11.87 -15.10
C GLU A 25 -20.91 -11.68 -13.66
N SER A 26 -21.79 -11.12 -12.84
CA SER A 26 -21.62 -11.04 -11.40
C SER A 26 -22.03 -12.38 -10.80
N THR A 27 -21.20 -12.93 -9.94
CA THR A 27 -21.42 -14.21 -9.29
C THR A 27 -21.41 -14.01 -7.79
N GLU A 28 -22.40 -14.57 -7.12
CA GLU A 28 -22.45 -14.61 -5.65
C GLU A 28 -21.65 -15.79 -5.12
N ARG A 29 -20.88 -15.58 -4.06
CA ARG A 29 -20.10 -16.61 -3.38
C ARG A 29 -20.11 -16.44 -1.88
N VAL A 30 -20.35 -17.54 -1.15
CA VAL A 30 -20.27 -17.56 0.32
C VAL A 30 -18.92 -18.11 0.74
N VAL A 31 -18.20 -17.34 1.58
CA VAL A 31 -16.88 -17.72 2.11
C VAL A 31 -16.97 -17.79 3.62
N GLN A 32 -16.75 -18.97 4.18
CA GLN A 32 -16.80 -19.21 5.63
C GLN A 32 -15.44 -18.90 6.26
N LEU A 33 -15.47 -18.22 7.41
CA LEU A 33 -14.28 -17.93 8.22
C LEU A 33 -14.14 -18.97 9.33
N VAL A 34 -12.91 -19.38 9.60
CA VAL A 34 -12.60 -20.42 10.59
C VAL A 34 -12.00 -19.82 11.86
N HIS A 35 -11.19 -18.75 11.71
CA HIS A 35 -10.35 -18.23 12.79
C HIS A 35 -10.68 -16.80 13.20
N THR A 36 -11.64 -16.15 12.57
CA THR A 36 -12.04 -14.76 12.87
C THR A 36 -13.23 -14.76 13.85
N PRO A 37 -12.99 -14.70 15.17
CA PRO A 37 -14.03 -14.94 16.16
C PRO A 37 -14.79 -13.69 16.62
N THR A 38 -14.39 -12.48 16.17
CA THR A 38 -14.93 -11.23 16.72
C THR A 38 -15.58 -10.36 15.65
N SER A 39 -16.67 -9.66 16.03
CA SER A 39 -17.33 -8.68 15.16
C SER A 39 -16.35 -7.63 14.62
N ARG A 40 -15.40 -7.17 15.45
CA ARG A 40 -14.36 -6.24 15.01
C ARG A 40 -13.44 -6.85 13.93
N GLY A 41 -13.08 -8.13 14.08
CA GLY A 41 -12.29 -8.83 13.05
C GLY A 41 -13.02 -8.91 11.72
N PHE A 42 -14.33 -9.21 11.74
CA PHE A 42 -15.17 -9.20 10.54
C PHE A 42 -15.18 -7.82 9.86
N GLU A 43 -15.42 -6.75 10.62
CA GLU A 43 -15.46 -5.39 10.08
C GLU A 43 -14.12 -4.94 9.49
N GLN A 44 -13.02 -5.27 10.15
CA GLN A 44 -11.69 -4.96 9.62
C GLN A 44 -11.41 -5.75 8.33
N MET A 45 -11.73 -7.05 8.29
CA MET A 45 -11.56 -7.87 7.11
C MET A 45 -12.44 -7.37 5.96
N ALA A 46 -13.70 -7.05 6.23
CA ALA A 46 -14.60 -6.45 5.24
C ALA A 46 -14.04 -5.14 4.69
N THR A 47 -13.40 -4.32 5.53
CA THR A 47 -12.74 -3.08 5.10
C THR A 47 -11.57 -3.36 4.15
N VAL A 48 -10.74 -4.36 4.46
CA VAL A 48 -9.66 -4.79 3.57
C VAL A 48 -10.23 -5.26 2.22
N LEU A 49 -11.25 -6.10 2.23
CA LEU A 49 -11.86 -6.63 1.00
C LEU A 49 -12.46 -5.51 0.13
N ARG A 50 -13.17 -4.56 0.73
CA ARG A 50 -13.71 -3.40 -0.01
C ARG A 50 -12.63 -2.50 -0.57
N ALA A 51 -11.57 -2.25 0.18
CA ALA A 51 -10.54 -1.30 -0.21
C ALA A 51 -9.47 -1.88 -1.14
N VAL A 52 -9.03 -3.12 -0.88
CA VAL A 52 -7.92 -3.76 -1.59
C VAL A 52 -8.43 -4.62 -2.74
N ALA A 53 -9.41 -5.51 -2.50
CA ALA A 53 -10.04 -6.28 -3.56
C ALA A 53 -11.05 -5.47 -4.39
N GLN A 54 -11.47 -4.32 -3.89
CA GLN A 54 -12.47 -3.45 -4.54
C GLN A 54 -13.84 -4.09 -4.70
N LEU A 55 -14.19 -5.02 -3.81
CA LEU A 55 -15.53 -5.60 -3.76
C LEU A 55 -16.54 -4.52 -3.36
N LEU A 56 -17.49 -4.25 -4.23
CA LEU A 56 -18.56 -3.28 -3.98
C LEU A 56 -19.69 -3.89 -3.15
N THR A 57 -20.01 -5.16 -3.40
CA THR A 57 -21.05 -5.90 -2.70
C THR A 57 -20.44 -6.96 -1.81
N LEU A 58 -20.56 -6.74 -0.50
CA LEU A 58 -20.10 -7.66 0.54
C LEU A 58 -21.04 -7.55 1.74
N THR A 59 -21.62 -8.67 2.13
CA THR A 59 -22.48 -8.80 3.31
C THR A 59 -21.80 -9.68 4.36
N ILE A 60 -21.88 -9.26 5.63
CA ILE A 60 -21.36 -10.02 6.77
C ILE A 60 -22.51 -10.86 7.31
N ASP A 61 -22.35 -12.18 7.35
CA ASP A 61 -23.24 -13.11 8.05
C ASP A 61 -22.54 -13.59 9.33
N SER A 62 -22.81 -12.87 10.42
CA SER A 62 -22.21 -13.16 11.72
C SER A 62 -22.74 -14.44 12.36
N GLU A 63 -23.94 -14.89 11.99
CA GLU A 63 -24.56 -16.12 12.54
C GLU A 63 -23.83 -17.36 12.02
N HIS A 64 -23.40 -17.32 10.75
CA HIS A 64 -22.71 -18.43 10.12
C HIS A 64 -21.19 -18.19 9.96
N ASN A 65 -20.64 -17.15 10.57
CA ASN A 65 -19.21 -16.79 10.43
C ASN A 65 -18.77 -16.71 8.96
N SER A 66 -19.53 -16.04 8.10
CA SER A 66 -19.26 -16.01 6.68
C SER A 66 -19.39 -14.62 6.05
N PHE A 67 -18.80 -14.47 4.89
CA PHE A 67 -19.06 -13.37 3.97
C PHE A 67 -19.86 -13.86 2.77
N VAL A 68 -20.86 -13.11 2.36
CA VAL A 68 -21.48 -13.22 1.06
C VAL A 68 -20.89 -12.17 0.15
N LEU A 69 -20.15 -12.60 -0.87
CA LEU A 69 -19.40 -11.79 -1.80
C LEU A 69 -20.07 -11.81 -3.16
N ASP A 70 -20.18 -10.65 -3.80
CA ASP A 70 -20.69 -10.53 -5.16
C ASP A 70 -19.72 -9.67 -5.99
N GLY A 71 -19.30 -10.21 -7.14
CA GLY A 71 -18.31 -9.56 -7.97
C GLY A 71 -17.93 -10.37 -9.21
N THR A 72 -16.94 -9.88 -9.94
CA THR A 72 -16.37 -10.62 -11.06
C THR A 72 -15.57 -11.83 -10.56
N PRO A 73 -15.37 -12.86 -11.40
CA PRO A 73 -14.53 -14.02 -11.03
C PRO A 73 -13.16 -13.63 -10.50
N ASP A 74 -12.51 -12.61 -11.07
CA ASP A 74 -11.20 -12.09 -10.63
C ASP A 74 -11.27 -11.43 -9.25
N ASP A 75 -12.31 -10.61 -9.00
CA ASP A 75 -12.50 -9.94 -7.72
C ASP A 75 -12.77 -10.95 -6.61
N LEU A 76 -13.60 -11.96 -6.91
CA LEU A 76 -13.90 -13.05 -5.99
C LEU A 76 -12.65 -13.90 -5.69
N ALA A 77 -11.87 -14.26 -6.69
CA ALA A 77 -10.61 -15.00 -6.50
C ALA A 77 -9.62 -14.22 -5.63
N MET A 78 -9.49 -12.90 -5.85
CA MET A 78 -8.66 -12.03 -5.03
C MET A 78 -9.18 -11.94 -3.60
N ALA A 79 -10.48 -11.80 -3.40
CA ALA A 79 -11.10 -11.72 -2.08
C ALA A 79 -10.91 -13.02 -1.29
N GLU A 80 -11.12 -14.18 -1.90
CA GLU A 80 -10.88 -15.47 -1.28
C GLU A 80 -9.42 -15.65 -0.88
N TRP A 81 -8.50 -15.27 -1.76
CA TRP A 81 -7.06 -15.29 -1.45
C TRP A 81 -6.74 -14.37 -0.27
N LEU A 82 -7.27 -13.13 -0.22
CA LEU A 82 -7.08 -12.22 0.91
C LEU A 82 -7.65 -12.78 2.21
N ILE A 83 -8.86 -13.34 2.18
CA ILE A 83 -9.46 -14.01 3.33
C ILE A 83 -8.55 -15.11 3.82
N HIS A 84 -8.08 -16.00 2.93
CA HIS A 84 -7.16 -17.07 3.29
C HIS A 84 -5.87 -16.56 3.93
N MET A 85 -5.35 -15.43 3.47
CA MET A 85 -4.14 -14.80 4.04
C MET A 85 -4.38 -14.19 5.43
N MET A 86 -5.59 -13.71 5.71
CA MET A 86 -5.94 -13.02 6.97
C MET A 86 -6.58 -13.95 8.01
N ASP A 87 -7.41 -14.92 7.59
CA ASP A 87 -8.10 -15.82 8.51
C ASP A 87 -7.17 -16.92 9.02
N LYS A 88 -6.29 -16.53 9.96
CA LYS A 88 -5.29 -17.41 10.56
C LYS A 88 -5.59 -17.67 12.03
N PRO A 89 -5.17 -18.82 12.58
CA PRO A 89 -5.30 -19.12 14.01
C PRO A 89 -4.64 -18.06 14.87
N ALA A 90 -5.16 -17.85 16.07
CA ALA A 90 -4.53 -16.96 17.05
C ALA A 90 -3.07 -17.35 17.30
N GLY A 91 -2.16 -16.38 17.24
CA GLY A 91 -0.72 -16.61 17.43
C GLY A 91 0.00 -17.23 16.23
N TRP A 92 -0.70 -17.50 15.11
CA TRP A 92 -0.03 -17.95 13.89
C TRP A 92 1.01 -16.92 13.42
N ARG A 93 2.15 -17.41 12.96
CA ARG A 93 3.19 -16.61 12.31
C ARG A 93 3.69 -17.37 11.10
N PRO A 94 3.96 -16.68 9.98
CA PRO A 94 4.61 -17.33 8.84
C PRO A 94 6.03 -17.77 9.23
N SER A 95 6.53 -18.79 8.58
CA SER A 95 7.96 -19.15 8.68
C SER A 95 8.83 -18.05 8.07
N ASP A 96 10.12 -18.00 8.45
CA ASP A 96 11.07 -17.02 7.89
C ASP A 96 11.17 -17.10 6.36
N GLN A 97 10.96 -18.28 5.78
CA GLN A 97 10.93 -18.46 4.33
C GLN A 97 9.66 -17.90 3.69
N GLU A 98 8.52 -18.00 4.37
CA GLU A 98 7.23 -17.51 3.87
C GLU A 98 7.08 -16.00 4.04
N ILE A 99 7.69 -15.45 5.11
CA ILE A 99 7.50 -14.03 5.49
C ILE A 99 7.93 -13.07 4.37
N TRP A 100 8.88 -13.50 3.53
CA TRP A 100 9.44 -12.68 2.45
C TRP A 100 9.35 -13.32 1.05
N ASN A 101 8.62 -14.43 0.90
CA ASN A 101 8.41 -15.06 -0.40
C ASN A 101 7.25 -14.39 -1.17
N PRO A 102 7.50 -13.61 -2.24
CA PRO A 102 6.43 -12.98 -3.01
C PRO A 102 5.44 -14.00 -3.59
N ALA A 103 5.92 -15.18 -4.00
CA ALA A 103 5.07 -16.20 -4.63
C ALA A 103 3.90 -16.66 -3.74
N THR A 104 4.06 -16.61 -2.41
CA THR A 104 3.01 -17.00 -1.46
C THR A 104 2.16 -15.83 -0.97
N ARG A 105 2.63 -14.59 -1.14
CA ARG A 105 2.04 -13.38 -0.56
C ARG A 105 1.61 -12.33 -1.59
N GLU A 106 1.65 -12.69 -2.87
CA GLU A 106 1.28 -11.80 -3.96
C GLU A 106 0.15 -12.42 -4.78
N PHE A 107 -0.85 -11.61 -5.09
CA PHE A 107 -1.88 -11.92 -6.06
C PHE A 107 -1.78 -10.92 -7.22
N ARG A 108 -1.88 -11.42 -8.45
CA ARG A 108 -1.90 -10.58 -9.65
C ARG A 108 -3.27 -10.62 -10.29
N ALA A 109 -3.93 -9.46 -10.29
CA ALA A 109 -5.16 -9.28 -11.04
C ALA A 109 -4.87 -9.31 -12.56
N THR A 110 -5.79 -9.88 -13.32
CA THR A 110 -5.64 -10.00 -14.78
C THR A 110 -5.79 -8.67 -15.49
N ALA A 111 -6.46 -7.68 -14.89
CA ALA A 111 -6.74 -6.37 -15.47
C ALA A 111 -6.54 -5.24 -14.47
N GLY A 112 -6.39 -4.02 -14.98
CA GLY A 112 -6.34 -2.79 -14.21
C GLY A 112 -4.96 -2.13 -14.12
N ARG A 113 -4.94 -0.88 -13.63
CA ARG A 113 -3.71 -0.08 -13.47
C ARG A 113 -2.87 -0.49 -12.26
N GLU A 114 -3.48 -1.18 -11.31
CA GLU A 114 -2.89 -1.63 -10.05
C GLU A 114 -3.08 -3.14 -9.94
N PRO A 115 -2.31 -3.92 -10.71
CA PRO A 115 -2.55 -5.36 -10.83
C PRO A 115 -2.01 -6.17 -9.66
N VAL A 116 -1.13 -5.59 -8.83
CA VAL A 116 -0.42 -6.33 -7.79
C VAL A 116 -1.07 -6.07 -6.44
N VAL A 117 -1.47 -7.14 -5.78
CA VAL A 117 -1.89 -7.14 -4.37
C VAL A 117 -0.86 -7.92 -3.58
N ARG A 118 -0.41 -7.36 -2.47
CA ARG A 118 0.55 -8.03 -1.58
C ARG A 118 0.12 -7.96 -0.13
N VAL A 119 0.51 -8.98 0.62
CA VAL A 119 0.27 -9.10 2.06
C VAL A 119 1.61 -9.17 2.77
N CYS A 120 1.76 -8.36 3.83
CA CYS A 120 2.92 -8.42 4.73
C CYS A 120 2.44 -8.71 6.15
N TYR A 121 3.12 -9.64 6.83
CA TYR A 121 2.89 -9.93 8.24
C TYR A 121 3.86 -9.12 9.09
N LEU A 122 3.32 -8.33 10.01
CA LEU A 122 4.11 -7.51 10.90
C LEU A 122 4.57 -8.33 12.10
N SER A 123 5.86 -8.28 12.40
CA SER A 123 6.48 -9.05 13.48
C SER A 123 6.76 -8.21 14.71
N HIS A 124 7.04 -6.93 14.54
CA HIS A 124 7.50 -6.03 15.62
C HIS A 124 6.60 -4.81 15.80
N THR A 125 5.92 -4.39 14.76
CA THR A 125 4.98 -3.26 14.80
C THR A 125 3.72 -3.63 15.59
N GLN A 126 3.44 -2.88 16.65
CA GLN A 126 2.29 -3.15 17.51
C GLN A 126 1.02 -2.47 16.97
N ALA A 127 -0.04 -3.26 16.78
CA ALA A 127 -1.37 -2.75 16.45
C ALA A 127 -2.04 -2.16 17.71
N PRO A 128 -2.95 -1.16 17.57
CA PRO A 128 -3.32 -0.51 16.30
C PRO A 128 -2.47 0.72 15.97
N LEU A 129 -1.77 1.33 16.92
CA LEU A 129 -1.10 2.62 16.70
C LEU A 129 0.08 2.52 15.73
N GLY A 130 0.98 1.57 15.95
CA GLY A 130 2.14 1.38 15.09
C GLY A 130 1.75 0.99 13.66
N SER A 131 0.74 0.13 13.48
CA SER A 131 0.23 -0.24 12.16
C SER A 131 -0.38 0.96 11.43
N GLN A 132 -1.07 1.87 12.11
CA GLN A 132 -1.64 3.09 11.51
C GLN A 132 -0.56 4.08 11.07
N GLU A 133 0.50 4.25 11.87
CA GLU A 133 1.67 5.06 11.48
C GLU A 133 2.33 4.49 10.23
N LEU A 134 2.62 3.19 10.22
CA LEU A 134 3.23 2.49 9.10
C LEU A 134 2.40 2.63 7.82
N ILE A 135 1.08 2.42 7.90
CA ILE A 135 0.16 2.61 6.77
C ILE A 135 0.22 4.05 6.25
N THR A 136 0.20 5.04 7.14
CA THR A 136 0.23 6.45 6.76
C THR A 136 1.56 6.80 6.08
N LEU A 137 2.65 6.28 6.59
CA LEU A 137 3.98 6.45 6.00
C LEU A 137 4.03 5.83 4.59
N VAL A 138 3.57 4.60 4.43
CA VAL A 138 3.55 3.91 3.13
C VAL A 138 2.66 4.65 2.13
N ARG A 139 1.46 5.09 2.55
CA ARG A 139 0.58 5.91 1.70
C ARG A 139 1.27 7.18 1.22
N THR A 140 1.97 7.86 2.12
CA THR A 140 2.61 9.15 1.82
C THR A 140 3.83 8.99 0.91
N VAL A 141 4.68 7.99 1.18
CA VAL A 141 5.99 7.86 0.55
C VAL A 141 5.94 6.96 -0.70
N ALA A 142 5.26 5.80 -0.60
CA ALA A 142 5.14 4.86 -1.72
C ALA A 142 3.96 5.14 -2.66
N ASP A 143 3.08 6.11 -2.30
CA ASP A 143 1.90 6.44 -3.12
C ASP A 143 0.93 5.27 -3.28
N VAL A 144 0.83 4.42 -2.26
CA VAL A 144 -0.08 3.27 -2.20
C VAL A 144 -1.30 3.65 -1.38
N HIS A 145 -2.42 3.94 -2.05
CA HIS A 145 -3.64 4.39 -1.37
C HIS A 145 -4.53 3.25 -0.86
N LYS A 146 -4.49 2.11 -1.55
CA LYS A 146 -5.23 0.90 -1.18
C LYS A 146 -4.39 0.05 -0.25
N ILE A 147 -4.31 0.44 1.01
CA ILE A 147 -3.53 -0.24 2.05
C ILE A 147 -4.31 -0.21 3.36
N PHE A 148 -4.43 -1.37 4.01
CA PHE A 148 -5.15 -1.54 5.27
C PHE A 148 -4.49 -2.60 6.12
N CYS A 149 -4.64 -2.47 7.46
CA CYS A 149 -4.21 -3.46 8.42
C CYS A 149 -5.40 -4.31 8.90
N TYR A 150 -5.16 -5.60 9.03
CA TYR A 150 -6.00 -6.55 9.74
C TYR A 150 -5.29 -6.91 11.06
N ASP A 151 -5.66 -6.20 12.13
CA ASP A 151 -4.99 -6.27 13.43
C ASP A 151 -4.96 -7.67 14.06
N PRO A 152 -6.03 -8.50 13.97
CA PRO A 152 -6.03 -9.81 14.63
C PRO A 152 -4.90 -10.75 14.20
N ALA A 153 -4.44 -10.63 12.96
CA ALA A 153 -3.31 -11.42 12.44
C ALA A 153 -2.05 -10.57 12.20
N SER A 154 -2.05 -9.28 12.59
CA SER A 154 -0.95 -8.34 12.30
C SER A 154 -0.57 -8.31 10.82
N VAL A 155 -1.57 -8.25 9.95
CA VAL A 155 -1.43 -8.31 8.48
C VAL A 155 -1.69 -6.94 7.88
N VAL A 156 -0.80 -6.51 6.99
CA VAL A 156 -1.02 -5.35 6.12
C VAL A 156 -1.23 -5.85 4.69
N ALA A 157 -2.40 -5.57 4.13
CA ALA A 157 -2.73 -5.86 2.74
C ALA A 157 -2.74 -4.56 1.94
N PHE A 158 -2.13 -4.57 0.74
CA PHE A 158 -2.04 -3.40 -0.11
C PHE A 158 -2.04 -3.75 -1.58
N ARG A 159 -2.51 -2.80 -2.41
CA ARG A 159 -2.63 -2.94 -3.86
C ARG A 159 -2.06 -1.72 -4.57
N GLY A 160 -1.31 -1.96 -5.66
CA GLY A 160 -0.71 -0.89 -6.45
C GLY A 160 -0.09 -1.38 -7.75
N SER A 161 0.71 -0.52 -8.36
CA SER A 161 1.64 -0.91 -9.41
C SER A 161 2.75 -1.80 -8.84
N ALA A 162 3.42 -2.59 -9.65
CA ALA A 162 4.52 -3.44 -9.20
C ALA A 162 5.58 -2.63 -8.44
N GLU A 163 6.02 -1.50 -8.98
CA GLU A 163 7.03 -0.64 -8.36
C GLU A 163 6.55 -0.04 -7.02
N SER A 164 5.28 0.43 -6.93
CA SER A 164 4.73 0.96 -5.68
C SER A 164 4.62 -0.11 -4.60
N VAL A 165 4.26 -1.34 -4.99
CA VAL A 165 4.14 -2.49 -4.08
C VAL A 165 5.52 -2.93 -3.58
N GLU A 166 6.54 -2.96 -4.44
CA GLU A 166 7.91 -3.26 -4.05
C GLU A 166 8.47 -2.22 -3.08
N LEU A 167 8.24 -0.93 -3.36
CA LEU A 167 8.64 0.16 -2.46
C LEU A 167 7.90 0.07 -1.12
N ALA A 168 6.59 -0.21 -1.13
CA ALA A 168 5.81 -0.38 0.09
C ALA A 168 6.36 -1.52 0.96
N GLU A 169 6.64 -2.67 0.36
CA GLU A 169 7.25 -3.80 1.08
C GLU A 169 8.63 -3.44 1.63
N TRP A 170 9.47 -2.77 0.84
CA TRP A 170 10.79 -2.32 1.30
C TRP A 170 10.67 -1.38 2.52
N LEU A 171 9.73 -0.42 2.51
CA LEU A 171 9.47 0.45 3.65
C LEU A 171 9.01 -0.33 4.88
N ILE A 172 8.09 -1.29 4.70
CA ILE A 172 7.62 -2.15 5.79
C ILE A 172 8.79 -2.92 6.39
N ARG A 173 9.64 -3.54 5.58
CA ARG A 173 10.84 -4.26 6.05
C ARG A 173 11.82 -3.38 6.81
N LYS A 174 11.97 -2.12 6.41
CA LYS A 174 12.86 -1.17 7.07
C LYS A 174 12.29 -0.65 8.39
N LEU A 175 10.99 -0.72 8.61
CA LEU A 175 10.33 -0.14 9.78
C LEU A 175 9.77 -1.18 10.75
N ASP A 176 9.45 -2.38 10.30
CA ASP A 176 9.03 -3.49 11.17
C ASP A 176 10.23 -4.25 11.73
N LEU A 177 11.09 -3.56 12.49
CA LEU A 177 12.35 -4.09 13.02
C LEU A 177 12.28 -4.32 14.53
N PRO A 178 12.95 -5.38 15.03
CA PRO A 178 13.17 -5.52 16.47
C PRO A 178 14.08 -4.40 16.99
N SER A 179 13.88 -4.01 18.25
CA SER A 179 14.66 -2.94 18.88
C SER A 179 16.18 -3.17 18.82
N SER A 180 16.63 -4.41 18.83
CA SER A 180 18.04 -4.78 18.68
C SER A 180 18.63 -4.51 17.30
N ALA A 181 17.83 -4.57 16.23
CA ALA A 181 18.29 -4.32 14.87
C ALA A 181 18.34 -2.81 14.52
N GLN A 182 17.64 -1.97 15.27
CA GLN A 182 17.55 -0.53 15.03
C GLN A 182 18.93 0.15 15.05
N ALA A 183 19.77 -0.20 16.03
CA ALA A 183 21.12 0.35 16.15
C ALA A 183 22.02 -0.04 14.96
N VAL A 184 21.86 -1.26 14.43
CA VAL A 184 22.62 -1.75 13.26
C VAL A 184 22.19 -1.00 12.01
N GLU A 185 20.89 -0.83 11.81
CA GLU A 185 20.37 -0.07 10.65
C GLU A 185 20.72 1.42 10.74
N ALA A 186 20.72 2.01 11.94
CA ALA A 186 21.14 3.39 12.14
C ALA A 186 22.64 3.59 11.81
N SER A 187 23.50 2.63 12.16
CA SER A 187 24.94 2.68 11.81
C SER A 187 25.19 2.51 10.29
N GLY A 188 24.26 1.90 9.57
CA GLY A 188 24.32 1.69 8.12
C GLY A 188 23.83 2.87 7.27
N GLN A 189 23.53 4.02 7.86
CA GLN A 189 23.01 5.19 7.11
C GLN A 189 23.92 5.64 5.97
N GLU A 190 25.23 5.50 6.10
CA GLU A 190 26.20 5.87 5.06
C GLU A 190 26.29 4.82 3.92
N SER A 191 25.90 3.58 4.15
CA SER A 191 26.14 2.46 3.24
C SER A 191 25.17 2.32 2.07
N GLY A 192 24.20 3.21 1.91
CA GLY A 192 23.17 3.09 0.87
C GLY A 192 22.10 2.01 1.13
N ALA A 193 22.20 1.24 2.21
CA ALA A 193 21.26 0.20 2.57
C ALA A 193 19.84 0.72 2.85
N ASN A 194 19.74 2.01 3.23
CA ASN A 194 18.48 2.69 3.54
C ASN A 194 18.01 3.61 2.41
N LEU A 195 18.52 3.39 1.19
CA LEU A 195 18.15 4.11 -0.02
C LEU A 195 17.47 3.16 -1.02
N TYR A 196 16.28 3.52 -1.45
CA TYR A 196 15.55 2.87 -2.54
C TYR A 196 15.53 3.78 -3.77
N ARG A 197 15.78 3.21 -4.94
CA ARG A 197 15.78 3.94 -6.22
C ARG A 197 14.60 3.47 -7.05
N LEU A 198 13.70 4.38 -7.39
CA LEU A 198 12.61 4.08 -8.31
C LEU A 198 13.12 4.08 -9.76
N THR A 199 12.47 3.26 -10.58
CA THR A 199 12.72 3.21 -12.03
C THR A 199 12.17 4.46 -12.71
N ALA A 200 10.99 4.92 -12.27
CA ALA A 200 10.39 6.17 -12.72
C ALA A 200 11.24 7.36 -12.28
N ARG A 201 11.34 8.36 -13.16
CA ARG A 201 12.00 9.63 -12.85
C ARG A 201 10.98 10.67 -12.39
N GLN A 202 11.45 11.68 -11.67
CA GLN A 202 10.64 12.85 -11.33
C GLN A 202 10.29 13.67 -12.59
N ARG A 203 9.34 14.60 -12.46
CA ARG A 203 8.89 15.42 -13.60
C ARG A 203 9.99 16.28 -14.23
N ASP A 204 11.01 16.63 -13.46
CA ASP A 204 12.20 17.38 -13.89
C ASP A 204 13.28 16.49 -14.52
N GLY A 205 13.03 15.18 -14.65
CA GLY A 205 13.98 14.20 -15.18
C GLY A 205 15.01 13.70 -14.18
N SER A 206 15.01 14.21 -12.94
CA SER A 206 15.90 13.72 -11.88
C SER A 206 15.52 12.32 -11.38
N GLU A 207 16.43 11.65 -10.70
CA GLU A 207 16.16 10.39 -10.04
C GLU A 207 15.09 10.56 -8.95
N ASP A 208 14.21 9.60 -8.82
CA ASP A 208 13.21 9.53 -7.75
C ASP A 208 13.68 8.50 -6.73
N LEU A 209 14.06 8.98 -5.56
CA LEU A 209 14.70 8.22 -4.51
C LEU A 209 13.87 8.26 -3.23
N VAL A 210 13.92 7.17 -2.45
CA VAL A 210 13.37 7.12 -1.10
C VAL A 210 14.46 6.77 -0.12
N ARG A 211 14.55 7.49 0.98
CA ARG A 211 15.49 7.21 2.05
C ARG A 211 14.78 7.11 3.39
N VAL A 212 15.19 6.12 4.19
CA VAL A 212 14.82 5.99 5.60
C VAL A 212 15.98 6.50 6.45
N TYR A 213 15.69 7.48 7.31
CA TYR A 213 16.61 8.04 8.28
C TYR A 213 16.19 7.55 9.66
N TYR A 214 17.02 6.72 10.29
CA TYR A 214 16.81 6.35 11.69
C TYR A 214 17.30 7.46 12.57
N LEU A 215 16.52 7.82 13.56
CA LEU A 215 16.80 8.91 14.48
C LEU A 215 17.35 8.38 15.79
N ASN A 216 18.10 9.21 16.50
CA ASN A 216 18.54 8.92 17.85
C ASN A 216 17.32 8.68 18.77
N PRO A 217 17.33 7.63 19.63
CA PRO A 217 16.20 7.30 20.50
C PRO A 217 15.75 8.43 21.45
N GLY A 218 16.59 9.44 21.68
CA GLY A 218 16.31 10.59 22.52
C GLY A 218 15.56 11.73 21.82
N VAL A 219 15.34 11.65 20.52
CA VAL A 219 14.62 12.70 19.79
C VAL A 219 13.14 12.68 20.19
N SER A 220 12.65 13.80 20.67
CA SER A 220 11.25 13.93 21.10
C SER A 220 10.29 13.99 19.91
N PRO A 221 9.01 13.57 20.10
CA PRO A 221 8.00 13.69 19.04
C PRO A 221 7.86 15.10 18.46
N PRO A 222 7.86 16.20 19.25
CA PRO A 222 7.91 17.56 18.71
C PRO A 222 9.14 17.81 17.83
N GLY A 223 10.34 17.35 18.24
CA GLY A 223 11.57 17.48 17.47
C GLY A 223 11.47 16.78 16.10
N ILE A 224 10.85 15.59 16.04
CA ILE A 224 10.60 14.88 14.78
C ILE A 224 9.66 15.71 13.88
N GLN A 225 8.63 16.34 14.40
CA GLN A 225 7.72 17.20 13.63
C GLN A 225 8.39 18.48 13.14
N GLU A 226 9.33 19.03 13.91
CA GLU A 226 10.16 20.16 13.47
C GLU A 226 11.09 19.76 12.32
N MET A 227 11.72 18.57 12.38
CA MET A 227 12.52 18.02 11.29
C MET A 227 11.70 17.87 10.01
N ILE A 228 10.50 17.26 10.09
CA ILE A 228 9.60 17.12 8.94
C ILE A 228 9.22 18.49 8.36
N THR A 229 8.91 19.45 9.22
CA THR A 229 8.56 20.80 8.82
C THR A 229 9.73 21.50 8.10
N ALA A 230 10.95 21.33 8.61
CA ALA A 230 12.17 21.85 8.00
C ALA A 230 12.44 21.18 6.64
N MET A 231 12.27 19.87 6.53
CA MET A 231 12.40 19.14 5.26
C MET A 231 11.41 19.64 4.20
N ARG A 232 10.16 19.89 4.58
CA ARG A 232 9.16 20.45 3.66
C ARG A 232 9.51 21.85 3.19
N LYS A 233 10.01 22.70 4.09
CA LYS A 233 10.30 24.10 3.79
C LYS A 233 11.66 24.30 3.10
N ARG A 234 12.74 23.66 3.59
CA ARG A 234 14.11 23.88 3.15
C ARG A 234 14.54 22.95 2.03
N ALA A 235 14.18 21.65 2.15
CA ALA A 235 14.51 20.65 1.12
C ALA A 235 13.40 20.48 0.06
N SER A 236 12.27 21.17 0.20
CA SER A 236 11.10 21.07 -0.70
C SER A 236 10.58 19.63 -0.86
N ILE A 237 10.73 18.80 0.18
CA ILE A 237 10.26 17.42 0.19
C ILE A 237 8.81 17.41 0.68
N GLN A 238 7.87 16.96 -0.17
CA GLN A 238 6.46 16.86 0.20
C GLN A 238 6.08 15.45 0.72
N ARG A 239 6.72 14.42 0.16
CA ARG A 239 6.48 13.02 0.53
C ARG A 239 7.44 12.62 1.66
N VAL A 240 7.08 13.00 2.88
CA VAL A 240 7.84 12.74 4.09
C VAL A 240 6.92 12.43 5.25
N PHE A 241 7.24 11.40 6.01
CA PHE A 241 6.49 10.98 7.19
C PHE A 241 7.40 10.30 8.21
N SER A 242 7.05 10.41 9.51
CA SER A 242 7.78 9.79 10.61
C SER A 242 7.19 8.44 10.99
N HIS A 243 8.00 7.65 11.66
CA HIS A 243 7.64 6.41 12.35
C HIS A 243 8.20 6.46 13.75
N THR A 244 7.42 6.00 14.74
CA THR A 244 7.78 6.16 16.16
C THR A 244 8.65 5.01 16.67
N THR A 245 8.41 3.79 16.20
CA THR A 245 9.11 2.59 16.68
C THR A 245 9.46 1.63 15.53
N PRO A 246 10.71 1.68 15.04
CA PRO A 246 11.84 2.55 15.44
C PRO A 246 11.62 4.02 15.10
N PRO A 247 12.22 4.96 15.87
CA PRO A 247 12.15 6.37 15.51
C PRO A 247 12.88 6.61 14.19
N ALA A 248 12.11 6.95 13.16
CA ALA A 248 12.61 7.11 11.81
C ALA A 248 11.80 8.14 11.02
N ILE A 249 12.42 8.69 9.98
CA ILE A 249 11.74 9.51 8.97
C ILE A 249 12.00 8.86 7.61
N ALA A 250 10.93 8.59 6.86
CA ALA A 250 11.03 8.21 5.46
C ALA A 250 10.72 9.42 4.58
N ALA A 251 11.56 9.68 3.60
CA ALA A 251 11.42 10.82 2.69
C ALA A 251 11.67 10.39 1.24
N ARG A 252 10.87 10.95 0.32
CA ARG A 252 10.99 10.72 -1.13
C ARG A 252 11.31 12.02 -1.84
N GLY A 253 12.37 12.01 -2.63
CA GLY A 253 12.85 13.17 -3.36
C GLY A 253 14.02 12.83 -4.27
N ASN A 254 14.63 13.85 -4.89
CA ASN A 254 15.85 13.67 -5.63
C ASN A 254 17.09 13.66 -4.70
N ALA A 255 18.26 13.35 -5.25
CA ALA A 255 19.51 13.24 -4.49
C ALA A 255 19.85 14.51 -3.70
N ALA A 256 19.65 15.69 -4.30
CA ALA A 256 19.94 16.97 -3.64
C ALA A 256 19.00 17.23 -2.47
N GLN A 257 17.70 16.93 -2.65
CA GLN A 257 16.69 17.05 -1.59
C GLN A 257 16.99 16.12 -0.42
N LEU A 258 17.34 14.86 -0.69
CA LEU A 258 17.65 13.89 0.35
C LEU A 258 18.97 14.22 1.08
N ALA A 259 19.96 14.81 0.39
CA ALA A 259 21.18 15.31 1.01
C ALA A 259 20.88 16.51 1.94
N GLU A 260 19.98 17.41 1.56
CA GLU A 260 19.55 18.50 2.45
C GLU A 260 18.75 17.97 3.65
N ALA A 261 17.90 16.95 3.45
CA ALA A 261 17.18 16.28 4.54
C ALA A 261 18.16 15.69 5.58
N GLN A 262 19.23 15.04 5.13
CA GLN A 262 20.28 14.51 6.01
C GLN A 262 20.92 15.63 6.85
N ARG A 263 21.30 16.74 6.23
CA ARG A 263 21.88 17.90 6.96
C ARG A 263 20.94 18.51 7.98
N ILE A 264 19.64 18.53 7.70
CA ILE A 264 18.60 19.01 8.63
C ILE A 264 18.57 18.11 9.87
N ILE A 265 18.54 16.78 9.68
CA ILE A 265 18.52 15.81 10.79
C ILE A 265 19.77 15.98 11.66
N GLU A 266 20.95 15.89 11.07
CA GLU A 266 22.24 16.00 11.78
C GLU A 266 22.35 17.30 12.58
N GLY A 267 21.93 18.43 11.98
CA GLY A 267 21.94 19.73 12.65
C GLY A 267 20.99 19.82 13.83
N MET A 268 19.83 19.18 13.77
CA MET A 268 18.82 19.22 14.85
C MET A 268 19.15 18.21 15.96
N GLU A 269 19.68 17.04 15.63
CA GLU A 269 20.12 16.07 16.64
C GLU A 269 21.29 16.60 17.46
N THR A 270 22.27 17.29 16.83
CA THR A 270 23.38 17.92 17.54
C THR A 270 22.95 19.11 18.41
N ALA A 271 21.95 19.85 17.99
CA ALA A 271 21.39 20.96 18.78
C ALA A 271 20.59 20.47 20.03
N GLY A 272 19.88 19.35 19.88
CA GLY A 272 19.08 18.76 20.97
C GLY A 272 19.92 17.99 22.01
N ALA A 273 21.17 17.67 21.70
CA ALA A 273 22.10 16.99 22.60
C ALA A 273 22.87 17.94 23.55
N ARG A 274 22.66 19.25 23.44
CA ARG A 274 23.24 20.29 24.29
C ARG A 274 22.24 20.78 25.32
#